data_c067ce074b8246aea8e68df242732774
#
_entry.id   c067ce074b8246aea8e68df242732774
#
_cell.length_a   1.000
_cell.length_b   1.000
_cell.length_c   1.000
_cell.angle_alpha   90.00
_cell.angle_beta   90.00
_cell.angle_gamma   90.00
#
_symmetry.space_group_name_H-M   'P 1'
#
loop_
_entity.id
_entity.type
_entity.pdbx_description
1 polymer ?
#
loop_
_entity_poly.entity_id
_entity_poly.type
_entity_poly.pdbx_seq_one_letter_code
_entity_poly.pdbx_strand_id
1 'polypeptide(L)'
;MITKLSHTSFFVSDQNKAYEFYVNKLGFKVNTDATMENGFRWLTVTPPDQPDLEIVLFPAAGSNGFEEEVNKALNFLLEKGVMGAALFILWTAVLLMKN
;
A
#
# COMPACT_ATOMS: atom_id res chain seq x y z
N MET A 1 -7.19 -25.22 -6.01
CA MET A 1 -5.79 -24.93 -6.41
C MET A 1 -5.59 -23.42 -6.55
N ILE A 2 -4.46 -22.93 -6.07
CA ILE A 2 -4.12 -21.50 -6.20
C ILE A 2 -3.64 -21.24 -7.61
N THR A 3 -4.18 -20.20 -8.27
CA THR A 3 -3.83 -19.86 -9.64
C THR A 3 -2.96 -18.60 -9.73
N LYS A 4 -3.18 -17.61 -8.87
CA LYS A 4 -2.40 -16.37 -8.89
C LYS A 4 -2.60 -15.57 -7.62
N LEU A 5 -1.71 -14.60 -7.42
CA LEU A 5 -1.86 -13.56 -6.41
C LEU A 5 -2.70 -12.43 -7.01
N SER A 6 -3.85 -12.13 -6.42
CA SER A 6 -4.71 -11.05 -6.90
C SER A 6 -4.56 -9.76 -6.08
N HIS A 7 -4.33 -9.89 -4.78
CA HIS A 7 -4.23 -8.76 -3.85
C HIS A 7 -3.06 -8.94 -2.92
N THR A 8 -2.42 -7.83 -2.56
CA THR A 8 -1.43 -7.78 -1.49
C THR A 8 -1.60 -6.45 -0.75
N SER A 9 -1.05 -6.34 0.45
CA SER A 9 -1.17 -5.13 1.25
C SER A 9 0.21 -4.59 1.62
N PHE A 10 0.36 -3.28 1.49
CA PHE A 10 1.51 -2.55 2.02
C PHE A 10 1.01 -1.66 3.14
N PHE A 11 1.60 -1.77 4.32
CA PHE A 11 1.33 -0.80 5.39
C PHE A 11 1.99 0.52 5.05
N VAL A 12 1.25 1.60 5.22
CA VAL A 12 1.76 2.96 5.00
C VAL A 12 1.43 3.82 6.21
N SER A 13 2.35 4.74 6.53
CA SER A 13 2.13 5.66 7.65
C SER A 13 1.16 6.79 7.30
N ASP A 14 1.08 7.14 6.02
CA ASP A 14 0.26 8.25 5.52
C ASP A 14 -0.28 7.90 4.14
N GLN A 15 -1.59 7.65 4.06
CA GLN A 15 -2.23 7.25 2.80
C GLN A 15 -2.20 8.36 1.74
N ASN A 16 -2.25 9.62 2.14
CA ASN A 16 -2.17 10.72 1.18
C ASN A 16 -0.80 10.80 0.53
N LYS A 17 0.26 10.60 1.31
CA LYS A 17 1.62 10.54 0.77
C LYS A 17 1.82 9.31 -0.10
N ALA A 18 1.25 8.17 0.30
CA ALA A 18 1.31 6.95 -0.49
C ALA A 18 0.58 7.13 -1.83
N TYR A 19 -0.59 7.74 -1.82
CA TYR A 19 -1.33 8.08 -3.04
C TYR A 19 -0.48 8.93 -3.97
N GLU A 20 0.09 10.01 -3.44
CA GLU A 20 0.95 10.91 -4.21
C GLU A 20 2.11 10.17 -4.85
N PHE A 21 2.72 9.28 -4.10
CA PHE A 21 3.87 8.53 -4.59
C PHE A 21 3.46 7.50 -5.65
N TYR A 22 2.52 6.62 -5.35
CA TYR A 22 2.17 5.52 -6.24
C TYR A 22 1.39 6.00 -7.47
N VAL A 23 0.45 6.90 -7.28
CA VAL A 23 -0.43 7.34 -8.36
C VAL A 23 0.22 8.46 -9.18
N ASN A 24 0.63 9.55 -8.52
CA ASN A 24 1.10 10.72 -9.23
C ASN A 24 2.55 10.61 -9.71
N LYS A 25 3.43 9.95 -8.94
CA LYS A 25 4.83 9.81 -9.31
C LYS A 25 5.12 8.54 -10.10
N LEU A 26 4.58 7.40 -9.69
CA LEU A 26 4.83 6.12 -10.38
C LEU A 26 3.80 5.79 -11.46
N GLY A 27 2.68 6.49 -11.51
CA GLY A 27 1.68 6.28 -12.55
C GLY A 27 0.78 5.06 -12.32
N PHE A 28 0.69 4.54 -11.10
CA PHE A 28 -0.24 3.47 -10.79
C PHE A 28 -1.67 3.96 -10.93
N LYS A 29 -2.57 3.05 -11.28
CA LYS A 29 -4.00 3.37 -11.38
C LYS A 29 -4.68 3.14 -10.05
N VAL A 30 -5.60 4.03 -9.68
CA VAL A 30 -6.46 3.84 -8.52
C VAL A 30 -7.57 2.85 -8.90
N ASN A 31 -7.71 1.77 -8.13
CA ASN A 31 -8.85 0.86 -8.28
C ASN A 31 -10.00 1.29 -7.37
N THR A 32 -9.68 1.52 -6.09
CA THR A 32 -10.66 1.93 -5.10
C THR A 32 -10.07 3.02 -4.23
N ASP A 33 -10.84 4.06 -3.98
CA ASP A 33 -10.52 5.08 -2.98
C ASP A 33 -11.84 5.52 -2.36
N ALA A 34 -12.21 4.88 -1.26
CA ALA A 34 -13.48 5.12 -0.59
C ALA A 34 -13.29 5.16 0.91
N THR A 35 -13.88 6.17 1.55
CA THR A 35 -13.88 6.26 3.00
C THR A 35 -15.19 5.71 3.53
N MET A 36 -15.08 4.71 4.41
CA MET A 36 -16.23 4.05 5.02
C MET A 36 -16.83 4.90 6.15
N GLU A 37 -18.02 4.53 6.61
CA GLU A 37 -18.70 5.26 7.67
C GLU A 37 -17.89 5.36 8.96
N ASN A 38 -17.11 4.32 9.28
CA ASN A 38 -16.25 4.30 10.47
C ASN A 38 -14.96 5.11 10.32
N GLY A 39 -14.75 5.76 9.16
CA GLY A 39 -13.57 6.56 8.89
C GLY A 39 -12.43 5.81 8.23
N PHE A 40 -12.56 4.50 8.03
CA PHE A 40 -11.53 3.72 7.33
C PHE A 40 -11.53 4.05 5.84
N ARG A 41 -10.36 4.41 5.32
CA ARG A 41 -10.17 4.66 3.90
C ARG A 41 -9.65 3.41 3.20
N TRP A 42 -10.46 2.87 2.33
CA TRP A 42 -10.10 1.74 1.48
C TRP A 42 -9.44 2.28 0.22
N LEU A 43 -8.13 2.17 0.16
CA LEU A 43 -7.34 2.70 -0.95
C LEU A 43 -6.53 1.58 -1.58
N THR A 44 -6.79 1.32 -2.86
CA THR A 44 -6.07 0.28 -3.62
C THR A 44 -5.59 0.84 -4.94
N VAL A 45 -4.43 0.38 -5.36
CA VAL A 45 -3.79 0.79 -6.61
C VAL A 45 -3.32 -0.42 -7.40
N THR A 46 -3.13 -0.23 -8.70
CA THR A 46 -2.71 -1.29 -9.61
C THR A 46 -1.55 -0.79 -10.46
N PRO A 47 -0.47 -1.56 -10.61
CA PRO A 47 0.60 -1.21 -11.56
C PRO A 47 0.04 -1.07 -12.97
N PRO A 48 0.52 -0.11 -13.78
CA PRO A 48 -0.07 0.16 -15.11
C PRO A 48 -0.11 -1.05 -16.04
N ASP A 49 0.93 -1.88 -15.99
CA ASP A 49 1.05 -3.04 -16.88
C ASP A 49 0.69 -4.36 -16.21
N GLN A 50 0.08 -4.31 -15.04
CA GLN A 50 -0.33 -5.51 -14.30
C GLN A 50 -1.75 -5.31 -13.75
N PRO A 51 -2.76 -5.27 -14.62
CA PRO A 51 -4.11 -4.87 -14.24
C PRO A 51 -4.83 -5.86 -13.32
N ASP A 52 -4.35 -7.07 -13.20
CA ASP A 52 -4.95 -8.10 -12.36
C ASP A 52 -4.34 -8.20 -10.95
N LEU A 53 -3.36 -7.33 -10.63
CA LEU A 53 -2.82 -7.22 -9.28
C LEU A 53 -3.35 -5.94 -8.61
N GLU A 54 -3.87 -6.08 -7.42
CA GLU A 54 -4.36 -4.97 -6.62
C GLU A 54 -3.55 -4.85 -5.34
N ILE A 55 -3.01 -3.66 -5.08
CA ILE A 55 -2.20 -3.37 -3.89
C ILE A 55 -3.03 -2.50 -2.95
N VAL A 56 -3.29 -3.02 -1.77
CA VAL A 56 -3.98 -2.27 -0.72
C VAL A 56 -2.95 -1.44 0.02
N LEU A 57 -3.12 -0.11 0.01
CA LEU A 57 -2.29 0.81 0.78
C LEU A 57 -2.94 0.99 2.15
N PHE A 58 -2.60 0.10 3.08
CA PHE A 58 -3.29 -0.04 4.36
C PHE A 58 -2.74 0.95 5.38
N PRO A 59 -3.60 1.77 6.02
CA PRO A 59 -3.14 2.78 6.95
C PRO A 59 -2.69 2.16 8.28
N ALA A 60 -1.52 2.56 8.75
CA ALA A 60 -0.99 2.13 10.05
C ALA A 60 -1.45 3.05 11.19
N ALA A 61 -2.54 3.78 11.00
CA ALA A 61 -3.08 4.70 11.98
C ALA A 61 -4.56 4.95 11.72
N GLY A 62 -5.24 5.58 12.67
CA GLY A 62 -6.64 5.96 12.54
C GLY A 62 -7.59 4.79 12.65
N SER A 63 -8.69 4.86 11.90
CA SER A 63 -9.81 3.90 11.97
C SER A 63 -9.53 2.64 11.15
N ASN A 64 -8.43 1.93 11.47
CA ASN A 64 -8.02 0.74 10.72
C ASN A 64 -8.36 -0.59 11.41
N GLY A 65 -9.10 -0.55 12.52
CA GLY A 65 -9.49 -1.74 13.26
C GLY A 65 -8.46 -2.25 14.25
N PHE A 66 -7.28 -1.65 14.31
CA PHE A 66 -6.23 -2.03 15.25
C PHE A 66 -6.24 -1.13 16.48
N GLU A 67 -5.76 -1.67 17.59
CA GLU A 67 -5.55 -0.89 18.81
C GLU A 67 -4.41 0.11 18.61
N GLU A 68 -4.42 1.18 19.38
CA GLU A 68 -3.41 2.23 19.27
C GLU A 68 -1.99 1.73 19.47
N GLU A 69 -1.78 0.80 20.40
CA GLU A 69 -0.46 0.22 20.65
C GLU A 69 0.04 -0.57 19.44
N VAL A 70 -0.86 -1.23 18.70
CA VAL A 70 -0.50 -1.94 17.46
C VAL A 70 -0.09 -0.93 16.39
N ASN A 71 -0.83 0.15 16.25
CA ASN A 71 -0.51 1.20 15.29
C ASN A 71 0.84 1.87 15.59
N LYS A 72 1.13 2.10 16.87
CA LYS A 72 2.44 2.63 17.29
C LYS A 72 3.57 1.69 16.90
N ALA A 73 3.39 0.38 17.13
CA ALA A 73 4.38 -0.62 16.77
C ALA A 73 4.59 -0.68 15.25
N LEU A 74 3.52 -0.63 14.46
CA LEU A 74 3.60 -0.61 13.00
C LEU A 74 4.38 0.60 12.50
N ASN A 75 4.07 1.78 13.03
CA ASN A 75 4.77 3.00 12.62
C ASN A 75 6.24 2.99 13.01
N PHE A 76 6.55 2.44 14.18
CA PHE A 76 7.95 2.25 14.59
C PHE A 76 8.71 1.38 13.59
N LEU A 77 8.12 0.25 13.22
CA LEU A 77 8.75 -0.67 12.27
C LEU A 77 8.84 -0.07 10.86
N LEU A 78 7.82 0.70 10.44
CA LEU A 78 7.86 1.40 9.15
C LEU A 78 9.00 2.41 9.12
N GLU A 79 9.22 3.17 10.19
CA GLU A 79 10.34 4.11 10.29
C GLU A 79 11.69 3.40 10.18
N LYS A 80 11.78 2.18 10.70
CA LYS A 80 13.03 1.40 10.65
C LYS A 80 13.24 0.73 9.29
N GLY A 81 12.25 0.75 8.40
CA GLY A 81 12.38 0.17 7.08
C GLY A 81 12.41 -1.36 7.06
N VAL A 82 11.80 -2.01 8.06
CA VAL A 82 11.86 -3.47 8.21
C VAL A 82 10.52 -4.16 7.95
N MET A 83 9.53 -3.46 7.42
CA MET A 83 8.19 -4.01 7.20
C MET A 83 8.02 -4.75 5.88
N GLY A 84 9.12 -5.17 5.29
CA GLY A 84 9.09 -5.86 4.03
C GLY A 84 9.49 -4.96 2.88
N ALA A 85 9.45 -5.51 1.67
CA ALA A 85 9.86 -4.81 0.48
C ALA A 85 9.12 -5.35 -0.73
N ALA A 86 9.04 -4.55 -1.79
CA ALA A 86 8.56 -4.97 -3.10
C ALA A 86 9.58 -4.56 -4.15
N LEU A 87 9.67 -5.37 -5.19
CA LEU A 87 10.51 -5.07 -6.35
C LEU A 87 9.60 -4.85 -7.53
N PHE A 88 9.75 -3.71 -8.19
CA PHE A 88 9.03 -3.41 -9.41
C PHE A 88 10.00 -3.42 -10.59
N ILE A 89 9.61 -4.07 -11.68
CA ILE A 89 10.40 -4.11 -12.89
C ILE A 89 10.01 -2.93 -13.76
N LEU A 90 10.97 -2.08 -14.04
CA LEU A 90 10.83 -1.00 -15.01
C LEU A 90 11.26 -1.49 -16.38
N TRP A 91 11.06 -0.65 -17.39
CA TRP A 91 11.46 -0.99 -18.77
C TRP A 91 12.91 -1.43 -18.88
N THR A 92 13.82 -0.77 -18.16
CA THR A 92 15.28 -1.03 -18.27
C THR A 92 15.94 -1.31 -16.93
N ALA A 93 15.20 -1.37 -15.82
CA ALA A 93 15.77 -1.44 -14.49
C ALA A 93 14.83 -2.12 -13.51
N VAL A 94 15.28 -2.24 -12.26
CA VAL A 94 14.48 -2.75 -11.14
C VAL A 94 14.42 -1.68 -10.08
N LEU A 95 13.22 -1.40 -9.57
CA LEU A 95 12.99 -0.48 -8.48
C LEU A 95 12.65 -1.27 -7.21
N LEU A 96 13.47 -1.10 -6.16
CA LEU A 96 13.21 -1.69 -4.84
C LEU A 96 12.42 -0.68 -4.00
N MET A 97 11.28 -1.13 -3.49
CA MET A 97 10.43 -0.36 -2.59
C MET A 97 10.37 -1.04 -1.23
N LYS A 98 10.71 -0.31 -0.18
CA LYS A 98 10.60 -0.79 1.21
C LYS A 98 9.39 -0.16 1.88
N ASN A 99 8.62 -0.99 2.54
CA ASN A 99 7.48 -0.56 3.33
C ASN A 99 7.89 -0.08 4.72
#